data_253a1e987cfb7477198b558450118236
#
_entry.id   253a1e987cfb7477198b558450118236
#
_cell.length_a   1.000
_cell.length_b   1.000
_cell.length_c   1.000
_cell.angle_alpha   90.00
_cell.angle_beta   90.00
_cell.angle_gamma   90.00
#
_symmetry.space_group_name_H-M   'P 1'
#
loop_
_entity.id
_entity.type
_entity.pdbx_description
1 polymer ?
#
loop_
_entity_poly.entity_id
_entity_poly.type
_entity_poly.pdbx_seq_one_letter_code
_entity_poly.pdbx_strand_id
1 'polypeptide(L)'
;MDKTEKTRTAPIMANFSAADVKRIRELTGAGMMDCKKALDENDGDFDKAVEFLRIKGAKDIGKRAERATAEGLVAAKNGALIELNSETDFVAKNAEFQKLADQIVDAALDAKAADVEALKAAPISGGSETKTVEEAIAELSAKIGEKLELRRVQYFDGNVEAYLHKRAADLPPAVGVLVEFEGTDTEAAHSAALQIAALKAKYLTRDEVPEDVVANERRIAEETAKAEGKPEQALPKIVEGRLTGFFKDVVLLDQPSVSDSKKSVKALLDEAGVKVTRFVRFEVGQA
;
A
#
# COMPACT_ATOMS: atom_id res chain seq x y z
N MET A 1 73.94 -13.70 -1.07
CA MET A 1 73.33 -13.05 0.12
C MET A 1 72.61 -11.84 -0.38
N ASP A 2 71.36 -12.02 -0.67
CA ASP A 2 70.51 -10.93 -1.15
C ASP A 2 69.35 -10.77 -0.14
N LYS A 3 69.34 -9.66 0.55
CA LYS A 3 68.31 -9.30 1.53
C LYS A 3 67.27 -8.48 0.81
N THR A 4 66.19 -9.10 0.37
CA THR A 4 65.02 -8.41 -0.07
C THR A 4 64.32 -7.74 1.13
N GLU A 5 64.50 -6.43 1.19
CA GLU A 5 63.85 -5.53 2.11
C GLU A 5 62.37 -5.40 1.75
N LYS A 6 61.51 -6.04 2.55
CA LYS A 6 60.07 -5.86 2.47
C LYS A 6 59.74 -4.45 2.95
N THR A 7 59.50 -3.54 2.03
CA THR A 7 58.94 -2.23 2.31
C THR A 7 57.54 -2.40 2.94
N ARG A 8 57.45 -2.22 4.25
CA ARG A 8 56.17 -2.08 4.96
C ARG A 8 55.60 -0.73 4.54
N THR A 9 54.58 -0.77 3.69
CA THR A 9 53.73 0.40 3.43
C THR A 9 53.08 0.84 4.75
N ALA A 10 53.41 2.03 5.23
CA ALA A 10 52.75 2.61 6.39
C ALA A 10 51.27 2.72 6.15
N PRO A 11 50.40 2.52 7.15
CA PRO A 11 48.98 2.72 7.00
C PRO A 11 48.75 4.20 6.64
N ILE A 12 48.13 4.44 5.50
CA ILE A 12 47.61 5.76 5.11
C ILE A 12 46.66 6.18 6.23
N MET A 13 47.07 7.25 6.97
CA MET A 13 46.23 7.83 8.00
C MET A 13 44.95 8.31 7.33
N ALA A 14 43.82 7.75 7.74
CA ALA A 14 42.53 8.14 7.21
C ALA A 14 42.31 9.65 7.44
N ASN A 15 42.08 10.41 6.38
CA ASN A 15 41.87 11.87 6.41
C ASN A 15 40.53 12.28 7.03
N PHE A 16 39.89 11.41 7.83
CA PHE A 16 38.61 11.67 8.48
C PHE A 16 38.58 11.09 9.90
N SER A 17 37.70 11.64 10.73
CA SER A 17 37.50 11.26 12.12
C SER A 17 36.34 10.30 12.31
N ALA A 18 36.25 9.68 13.50
CA ALA A 18 35.07 8.91 13.89
C ALA A 18 33.80 9.78 13.96
N ALA A 19 33.93 11.07 14.20
CA ALA A 19 32.85 12.05 14.18
C ALA A 19 32.30 12.23 12.76
N ASP A 20 33.14 12.23 11.72
CA ASP A 20 32.72 12.32 10.32
C ASP A 20 31.99 11.08 9.90
N VAL A 21 32.41 9.88 10.31
CA VAL A 21 31.70 8.64 10.08
C VAL A 21 30.33 8.65 10.73
N LYS A 22 30.23 9.15 11.97
CA LYS A 22 28.95 9.27 12.68
C LYS A 22 28.02 10.24 11.96
N ARG A 23 28.51 11.41 11.57
CA ARG A 23 27.75 12.46 10.90
C ARG A 23 27.20 11.99 9.55
N ILE A 24 28.04 11.29 8.75
CA ILE A 24 27.62 10.76 7.45
C ILE A 24 26.57 9.65 7.61
N ARG A 25 26.70 8.83 8.67
CA ARG A 25 25.71 7.81 9.02
C ARG A 25 24.36 8.42 9.43
N GLU A 26 24.37 9.47 10.24
CA GLU A 26 23.15 10.18 10.64
C GLU A 26 22.46 10.83 9.44
N LEU A 27 23.23 11.33 8.47
CA LEU A 27 22.70 11.96 7.26
C LEU A 27 22.15 10.95 6.24
N THR A 28 22.87 9.84 6.03
CA THR A 28 22.56 8.88 4.94
C THR A 28 21.84 7.61 5.39
N GLY A 29 21.85 7.32 6.70
CA GLY A 29 21.35 6.06 7.26
C GLY A 29 22.16 4.81 6.89
N ALA A 30 23.27 4.97 6.14
CA ALA A 30 24.12 3.86 5.71
C ALA A 30 24.82 3.16 6.89
N GLY A 31 25.21 1.90 6.70
CA GLY A 31 25.96 1.14 7.70
C GLY A 31 27.31 1.80 8.05
N MET A 32 27.79 1.67 9.29
CA MET A 32 29.04 2.28 9.75
C MET A 32 30.24 1.93 8.88
N MET A 33 30.33 0.67 8.43
CA MET A 33 31.42 0.20 7.55
C MET A 33 31.31 0.80 6.15
N ASP A 34 30.09 0.99 5.62
CA ASP A 34 29.87 1.64 4.34
C ASP A 34 30.22 3.12 4.39
N CYS A 35 29.86 3.82 5.49
CA CYS A 35 30.24 5.22 5.70
C CYS A 35 31.76 5.38 5.77
N LYS A 36 32.44 4.51 6.53
CA LYS A 36 33.90 4.49 6.60
C LYS A 36 34.53 4.26 5.23
N LYS A 37 34.05 3.26 4.50
CA LYS A 37 34.54 2.93 3.16
C LYS A 37 34.30 4.08 2.17
N ALA A 38 33.15 4.74 2.24
CA ALA A 38 32.85 5.89 1.39
C ALA A 38 33.82 7.06 1.64
N LEU A 39 34.16 7.33 2.90
CA LEU A 39 35.19 8.36 3.27
C LEU A 39 36.57 7.94 2.80
N ASP A 40 36.95 6.67 2.99
CA ASP A 40 38.26 6.14 2.53
C ASP A 40 38.39 6.28 1.00
N GLU A 41 37.38 5.91 0.22
CA GLU A 41 37.39 5.96 -1.24
C GLU A 41 37.31 7.39 -1.83
N ASN A 42 36.93 8.36 -1.01
CA ASN A 42 36.84 9.78 -1.40
C ASN A 42 37.81 10.67 -0.63
N ASP A 43 38.93 10.13 -0.15
CA ASP A 43 40.03 10.89 0.54
C ASP A 43 39.55 11.73 1.74
N GLY A 44 38.47 11.31 2.39
CA GLY A 44 37.86 12.03 3.52
C GLY A 44 36.93 13.17 3.13
N ASP A 45 36.68 13.38 1.84
CA ASP A 45 35.72 14.38 1.33
C ASP A 45 34.29 13.97 1.69
N PHE A 46 33.68 14.73 2.59
CA PHE A 46 32.37 14.43 3.16
C PHE A 46 31.26 14.43 2.08
N ASP A 47 31.23 15.44 1.22
CA ASP A 47 30.18 15.61 0.22
C ASP A 47 30.26 14.54 -0.86
N LYS A 48 31.47 14.20 -1.32
CA LYS A 48 31.69 13.10 -2.26
C LYS A 48 31.34 11.73 -1.66
N ALA A 49 31.64 11.53 -0.37
CA ALA A 49 31.27 10.29 0.33
C ALA A 49 29.74 10.15 0.46
N VAL A 50 29.02 11.25 0.70
CA VAL A 50 27.54 11.27 0.69
C VAL A 50 27.01 10.91 -0.69
N GLU A 51 27.54 11.54 -1.76
CA GLU A 51 27.15 11.24 -3.14
C GLU A 51 27.45 9.78 -3.51
N PHE A 52 28.62 9.27 -3.16
CA PHE A 52 28.99 7.87 -3.35
C PHE A 52 28.01 6.91 -2.69
N LEU A 53 27.58 7.19 -1.45
CA LEU A 53 26.61 6.37 -0.73
C LEU A 53 25.22 6.45 -1.35
N ARG A 54 24.81 7.61 -1.86
CA ARG A 54 23.55 7.77 -2.61
C ARG A 54 23.56 6.94 -3.89
N ILE A 55 24.62 7.01 -4.68
CA ILE A 55 24.79 6.23 -5.90
C ILE A 55 24.80 4.73 -5.60
N LYS A 56 25.50 4.31 -4.54
CA LYS A 56 25.52 2.91 -4.09
C LYS A 56 24.13 2.45 -3.68
N GLY A 57 23.43 3.26 -2.88
CA GLY A 57 22.06 2.99 -2.45
C GLY A 57 21.10 2.82 -3.63
N ALA A 58 21.20 3.68 -4.65
CA ALA A 58 20.42 3.58 -5.88
C ALA A 58 20.69 2.27 -6.66
N LYS A 59 21.96 1.83 -6.76
CA LYS A 59 22.31 0.53 -7.37
C LYS A 59 21.75 -0.66 -6.58
N ASP A 60 21.75 -0.56 -5.25
CA ASP A 60 21.21 -1.61 -4.39
C ASP A 60 19.68 -1.67 -4.43
N ILE A 61 18.99 -0.56 -4.72
CA ILE A 61 17.55 -0.55 -5.00
C ILE A 61 17.25 -1.43 -6.23
N GLY A 62 18.03 -1.30 -7.31
CA GLY A 62 17.86 -2.17 -8.49
C GLY A 62 17.98 -3.66 -8.17
N LYS A 63 18.89 -4.05 -7.27
CA LYS A 63 19.02 -5.44 -6.81
C LYS A 63 17.88 -5.91 -5.93
N ARG A 64 17.11 -4.99 -5.33
CA ARG A 64 15.95 -5.30 -4.49
C ARG A 64 14.64 -5.34 -5.26
N ALA A 65 14.64 -4.96 -6.54
CA ALA A 65 13.43 -4.83 -7.35
C ALA A 65 12.56 -6.09 -7.35
N GLU A 66 13.18 -7.27 -7.30
CA GLU A 66 12.48 -8.57 -7.29
C GLU A 66 12.01 -9.04 -5.91
N ARG A 67 12.33 -8.31 -4.82
CA ARG A 67 11.91 -8.71 -3.48
C ARG A 67 10.43 -8.46 -3.28
N ALA A 68 9.77 -9.37 -2.56
CA ALA A 68 8.36 -9.22 -2.22
C ALA A 68 8.16 -8.13 -1.16
N THR A 69 7.13 -7.33 -1.35
CA THR A 69 6.70 -6.28 -0.43
C THR A 69 5.29 -6.60 0.06
N ALA A 70 5.20 -7.50 1.05
CA ALA A 70 3.92 -8.00 1.56
C ALA A 70 3.40 -7.23 2.79
N GLU A 71 4.26 -6.41 3.40
CA GLU A 71 3.93 -5.57 4.54
C GLU A 71 3.80 -4.10 4.11
N GLY A 72 3.49 -3.22 5.05
CA GLY A 72 3.33 -1.78 4.77
C GLY A 72 2.11 -1.18 5.43
N LEU A 73 1.53 -0.17 4.79
CA LEU A 73 0.35 0.52 5.28
C LEU A 73 -0.54 1.05 4.15
N VAL A 74 -1.77 1.38 4.52
CA VAL A 74 -2.64 2.26 3.74
C VAL A 74 -2.78 3.61 4.44
N ALA A 75 -2.87 4.68 3.65
CA ALA A 75 -3.15 6.02 4.15
C ALA A 75 -4.25 6.66 3.31
N ALA A 76 -5.14 7.41 3.96
CA ALA A 76 -6.26 8.08 3.29
C ALA A 76 -6.43 9.51 3.80
N LYS A 77 -6.82 10.41 2.90
CA LYS A 77 -7.14 11.82 3.21
C LYS A 77 -8.04 12.41 2.14
N ASN A 78 -9.19 12.94 2.55
CA ASN A 78 -10.08 13.73 1.69
C ASN A 78 -10.30 13.18 0.26
N GLY A 79 -10.62 11.90 0.15
CA GLY A 79 -10.88 11.27 -1.15
C GLY A 79 -9.66 10.61 -1.82
N ALA A 80 -8.46 10.78 -1.28
CA ALA A 80 -7.28 10.03 -1.71
C ALA A 80 -7.03 8.82 -0.80
N LEU A 81 -6.64 7.70 -1.37
CA LEU A 81 -6.22 6.47 -0.68
C LEU A 81 -5.00 5.90 -1.39
N ILE A 82 -3.97 5.58 -0.62
CA ILE A 82 -2.75 4.94 -1.14
C ILE A 82 -2.45 3.65 -0.38
N GLU A 83 -1.68 2.76 -1.02
CA GLU A 83 -0.99 1.64 -0.39
C GLU A 83 0.50 1.78 -0.63
N LEU A 84 1.26 1.92 0.47
CA LEU A 84 2.72 1.94 0.47
C LEU A 84 3.24 0.70 1.16
N ASN A 85 4.00 -0.13 0.42
CA ASN A 85 4.47 -1.41 0.88
C ASN A 85 5.95 -1.39 1.27
N SER A 86 6.30 -2.28 2.20
CA SER A 86 7.65 -2.60 2.67
C SER A 86 7.88 -4.11 2.70
N GLU A 87 9.12 -4.54 2.89
CA GLU A 87 9.43 -5.97 3.02
C GLU A 87 8.99 -6.52 4.39
N THR A 88 9.13 -5.71 5.45
CA THR A 88 8.86 -6.13 6.85
C THR A 88 7.88 -5.19 7.57
N ASP A 89 7.23 -5.72 8.61
CA ASP A 89 6.39 -4.96 9.53
C ASP A 89 7.19 -4.00 10.41
N PHE A 90 8.49 -4.26 10.64
CA PHE A 90 9.37 -3.33 11.34
C PHE A 90 9.48 -1.99 10.62
N VAL A 91 9.59 -2.02 9.29
CA VAL A 91 9.59 -0.80 8.47
C VAL A 91 8.21 -0.15 8.45
N ALA A 92 7.13 -0.93 8.39
CA ALA A 92 5.77 -0.39 8.48
C ALA A 92 5.53 0.41 9.78
N LYS A 93 6.17 0.03 10.89
CA LYS A 93 6.14 0.73 12.18
C LYS A 93 7.05 1.95 12.25
N ASN A 94 7.98 2.10 11.32
CA ASN A 94 8.96 3.19 11.32
C ASN A 94 8.28 4.55 11.09
N ALA A 95 8.60 5.54 11.94
CA ALA A 95 8.00 6.87 11.87
C ALA A 95 8.32 7.61 10.56
N GLU A 96 9.51 7.43 9.98
CA GLU A 96 9.87 8.04 8.69
C GLU A 96 9.07 7.42 7.53
N PHE A 97 8.82 6.12 7.58
CA PHE A 97 7.99 5.43 6.61
C PHE A 97 6.52 5.91 6.67
N GLN A 98 5.96 6.03 7.87
CA GLN A 98 4.60 6.55 8.06
C GLN A 98 4.50 8.01 7.62
N LYS A 99 5.49 8.84 7.95
CA LYS A 99 5.55 10.23 7.48
C LYS A 99 5.62 10.33 5.96
N LEU A 100 6.41 9.45 5.31
CA LEU A 100 6.46 9.40 3.84
C LEU A 100 5.09 9.06 3.26
N ALA A 101 4.37 8.09 3.85
CA ALA A 101 3.01 7.74 3.41
C ALA A 101 2.03 8.94 3.53
N ASP A 102 2.10 9.70 4.63
CA ASP A 102 1.30 10.92 4.81
C ASP A 102 1.63 11.97 3.73
N GLN A 103 2.90 12.15 3.40
CA GLN A 103 3.31 13.07 2.34
C GLN A 103 2.85 12.59 0.94
N ILE A 104 2.87 11.27 0.69
CA ILE A 104 2.41 10.69 -0.58
C ILE A 104 0.88 10.84 -0.72
N VAL A 105 0.10 10.65 0.34
CA VAL A 105 -1.35 10.85 0.27
C VAL A 105 -1.71 12.30 0.06
N ASP A 106 -0.93 13.25 0.62
CA ASP A 106 -1.08 14.67 0.33
C ASP A 106 -0.76 15.00 -1.14
N ALA A 107 0.32 14.44 -1.69
CA ALA A 107 0.65 14.57 -3.10
C ALA A 107 -0.43 13.96 -4.02
N ALA A 108 -1.02 12.82 -3.63
CA ALA A 108 -2.13 12.21 -4.36
C ALA A 108 -3.37 13.10 -4.39
N LEU A 109 -3.66 13.77 -3.28
CA LEU A 109 -4.75 14.73 -3.16
C LEU A 109 -4.52 15.97 -4.02
N ASP A 110 -3.33 16.58 -3.92
CA ASP A 110 -2.96 17.79 -4.67
C ASP A 110 -2.97 17.56 -6.19
N ALA A 111 -2.44 16.40 -6.62
CA ALA A 111 -2.39 16.00 -8.02
C ALA A 111 -3.69 15.37 -8.53
N LYS A 112 -4.68 15.09 -7.65
CA LYS A 112 -5.87 14.28 -7.97
C LYS A 112 -5.51 12.98 -8.70
N ALA A 113 -4.45 12.33 -8.22
CA ALA A 113 -3.82 11.22 -8.92
C ALA A 113 -4.69 9.96 -8.84
N ALA A 114 -5.04 9.41 -9.99
CA ALA A 114 -5.82 8.18 -10.12
C ALA A 114 -4.97 6.96 -10.52
N ASP A 115 -3.71 7.16 -10.88
CA ASP A 115 -2.77 6.09 -11.23
C ASP A 115 -1.41 6.28 -10.56
N VAL A 116 -0.70 5.16 -10.38
CA VAL A 116 0.56 5.10 -9.64
C VAL A 116 1.68 5.86 -10.34
N GLU A 117 1.76 5.80 -11.67
CA GLU A 117 2.84 6.44 -12.42
C GLU A 117 2.70 7.97 -12.40
N ALA A 118 1.47 8.48 -12.52
CA ALA A 118 1.20 9.91 -12.36
C ALA A 118 1.56 10.38 -10.93
N LEU A 119 1.23 9.60 -9.90
CA LEU A 119 1.56 9.93 -8.52
C LEU A 119 3.07 9.88 -8.25
N LYS A 120 3.80 8.91 -8.79
CA LYS A 120 5.26 8.83 -8.67
C LYS A 120 5.97 10.06 -9.21
N ALA A 121 5.46 10.62 -10.33
CA ALA A 121 5.99 11.81 -10.96
C ALA A 121 5.58 13.12 -10.26
N ALA A 122 4.59 13.07 -9.38
CA ALA A 122 4.08 14.25 -8.68
C ALA A 122 5.10 14.79 -7.66
N PRO A 123 5.14 16.12 -7.43
CA PRO A 123 5.99 16.70 -6.40
C PRO A 123 5.50 16.31 -5.01
N ILE A 124 6.44 16.05 -4.10
CA ILE A 124 6.16 15.79 -2.70
C ILE A 124 6.50 17.03 -1.85
N SER A 125 5.57 17.41 -0.98
CA SER A 125 5.73 18.56 -0.10
C SER A 125 6.50 18.18 1.18
N GLY A 126 7.26 19.15 1.74
CA GLY A 126 7.84 19.02 3.09
C GLY A 126 9.38 18.93 3.18
N GLY A 127 10.09 19.23 2.09
CA GLY A 127 11.54 19.38 2.08
C GLY A 127 11.98 20.77 1.62
N SER A 128 13.28 21.07 1.74
CA SER A 128 13.91 22.30 1.21
C SER A 128 14.08 22.25 -0.32
N GLU A 129 13.98 21.10 -0.92
CA GLU A 129 14.09 20.84 -2.35
C GLU A 129 12.81 20.19 -2.86
N THR A 130 12.39 20.55 -4.10
CA THR A 130 11.27 19.90 -4.76
C THR A 130 11.71 18.53 -5.26
N LYS A 131 11.18 17.48 -4.64
CA LYS A 131 11.41 16.09 -5.03
C LYS A 131 10.12 15.49 -5.57
N THR A 132 10.23 14.47 -6.41
CA THR A 132 9.09 13.64 -6.78
C THR A 132 8.80 12.59 -5.71
N VAL A 133 7.60 12.04 -5.73
CA VAL A 133 7.22 10.90 -4.87
C VAL A 133 8.18 9.72 -5.09
N GLU A 134 8.53 9.43 -6.35
CA GLU A 134 9.47 8.34 -6.67
C GLU A 134 10.86 8.56 -6.06
N GLU A 135 11.40 9.77 -6.16
CA GLU A 135 12.69 10.13 -5.56
C GLU A 135 12.65 10.00 -4.03
N ALA A 136 11.58 10.43 -3.38
CA ALA A 136 11.42 10.31 -1.94
C ALA A 136 11.33 8.84 -1.48
N ILE A 137 10.60 7.99 -2.22
CA ILE A 137 10.54 6.54 -1.96
C ILE A 137 11.92 5.91 -2.14
N ALA A 138 12.62 6.23 -3.22
CA ALA A 138 13.96 5.70 -3.51
C ALA A 138 14.97 6.10 -2.41
N GLU A 139 14.93 7.35 -1.96
CA GLU A 139 15.81 7.86 -0.92
C GLU A 139 15.58 7.14 0.43
N LEU A 140 14.32 6.97 0.83
CA LEU A 140 14.00 6.26 2.07
C LEU A 140 14.31 4.75 1.95
N SER A 141 14.05 4.13 0.80
CA SER A 141 14.43 2.73 0.51
C SER A 141 15.94 2.52 0.61
N ALA A 142 16.75 3.46 0.10
CA ALA A 142 18.20 3.42 0.21
C ALA A 142 18.66 3.53 1.67
N LYS A 143 18.04 4.44 2.43
CA LYS A 143 18.35 4.69 3.84
C LYS A 143 18.03 3.50 4.74
N ILE A 144 16.82 2.90 4.57
CA ILE A 144 16.34 1.79 5.40
C ILE A 144 16.98 0.47 4.97
N GLY A 145 17.26 0.29 3.68
CA GLY A 145 17.83 -0.95 3.14
C GLY A 145 16.79 -1.99 2.72
N GLU A 146 15.51 -1.62 2.69
CA GLU A 146 14.41 -2.44 2.18
C GLU A 146 13.83 -1.88 0.89
N LYS A 147 13.18 -2.76 0.08
CA LYS A 147 12.34 -2.32 -1.02
C LYS A 147 11.09 -1.65 -0.47
N LEU A 148 10.83 -0.44 -0.94
CA LEU A 148 9.56 0.27 -0.71
C LEU A 148 8.84 0.39 -2.06
N GLU A 149 7.52 0.24 -2.04
CA GLU A 149 6.72 0.24 -3.26
C GLU A 149 5.40 0.98 -3.06
N LEU A 150 5.18 2.03 -3.83
CA LEU A 150 3.85 2.61 -3.99
C LEU A 150 3.05 1.70 -4.92
N ARG A 151 2.15 0.90 -4.35
CA ARG A 151 1.48 -0.18 -5.06
C ARG A 151 0.19 0.25 -5.71
N ARG A 152 -0.60 1.05 -5.00
CA ARG A 152 -1.93 1.48 -5.46
C ARG A 152 -2.21 2.91 -5.01
N VAL A 153 -3.02 3.59 -5.80
CA VAL A 153 -3.62 4.87 -5.47
C VAL A 153 -5.03 4.92 -6.03
N GLN A 154 -5.92 5.57 -5.31
CA GLN A 154 -7.25 5.95 -5.77
C GLN A 154 -7.57 7.35 -5.31
N TYR A 155 -8.21 8.12 -6.19
CA TYR A 155 -8.76 9.43 -5.88
C TYR A 155 -10.23 9.51 -6.30
N PHE A 156 -11.08 9.98 -5.41
CA PHE A 156 -12.48 10.30 -5.66
C PHE A 156 -12.72 11.80 -5.40
N ASP A 157 -13.36 12.49 -6.34
CA ASP A 157 -13.57 13.95 -6.29
C ASP A 157 -14.93 14.34 -5.68
N GLY A 158 -15.73 13.38 -5.25
CA GLY A 158 -17.07 13.60 -4.70
C GLY A 158 -17.11 13.78 -3.18
N ASN A 159 -18.30 13.56 -2.62
CA ASN A 159 -18.47 13.43 -1.18
C ASN A 159 -18.00 12.04 -0.76
N VAL A 160 -16.94 11.97 0.02
CA VAL A 160 -16.23 10.72 0.31
C VAL A 160 -16.12 10.50 1.81
N GLU A 161 -16.43 9.29 2.24
CA GLU A 161 -16.14 8.77 3.57
C GLU A 161 -15.00 7.76 3.48
N ALA A 162 -14.06 7.85 4.43
CA ALA A 162 -12.91 6.95 4.52
C ALA A 162 -12.93 6.12 5.80
N TYR A 163 -12.55 4.85 5.70
CA TYR A 163 -12.33 3.99 6.84
C TYR A 163 -10.96 3.32 6.77
N LEU A 164 -10.21 3.39 7.87
CA LEU A 164 -8.90 2.77 8.01
C LEU A 164 -8.91 1.77 9.16
N HIS A 165 -8.50 0.53 8.90
CA HIS A 165 -8.49 -0.54 9.88
C HIS A 165 -7.06 -1.03 10.16
N LYS A 166 -6.72 -1.16 11.44
CA LYS A 166 -5.46 -1.74 11.93
C LYS A 166 -5.64 -3.22 12.23
N ARG A 167 -4.71 -4.06 11.80
CA ARG A 167 -4.67 -5.49 12.17
C ARG A 167 -4.23 -5.71 13.63
N ALA A 168 -3.37 -4.82 14.15
CA ALA A 168 -2.90 -4.82 15.53
C ALA A 168 -2.71 -3.38 16.02
N ALA A 169 -2.73 -3.20 17.36
CA ALA A 169 -2.69 -1.87 17.96
C ALA A 169 -1.39 -1.11 17.68
N ASP A 170 -0.27 -1.84 17.53
CA ASP A 170 1.08 -1.31 17.29
C ASP A 170 1.43 -1.18 15.79
N LEU A 171 0.53 -1.63 14.90
CA LEU A 171 0.71 -1.51 13.45
C LEU A 171 -0.06 -0.31 12.89
N PRO A 172 0.43 0.30 11.80
CA PRO A 172 -0.36 1.26 11.05
C PRO A 172 -1.57 0.58 10.38
N PRO A 173 -2.54 1.35 9.83
CA PRO A 173 -3.68 0.77 9.12
C PRO A 173 -3.23 -0.12 7.95
N ALA A 174 -3.81 -1.31 7.86
CA ALA A 174 -3.52 -2.29 6.81
C ALA A 174 -4.69 -2.48 5.84
N VAL A 175 -5.89 -2.02 6.17
CA VAL A 175 -7.05 -2.00 5.28
C VAL A 175 -7.56 -0.58 5.19
N GLY A 176 -7.79 -0.09 3.99
CA GLY A 176 -8.39 1.20 3.72
C GLY A 176 -9.56 1.08 2.75
N VAL A 177 -10.60 1.86 3.01
CA VAL A 177 -11.80 1.93 2.18
C VAL A 177 -12.13 3.39 1.94
N LEU A 178 -12.44 3.74 0.69
CA LEU A 178 -13.14 4.98 0.34
C LEU A 178 -14.52 4.64 -0.18
N VAL A 179 -15.51 5.38 0.27
CA VAL A 179 -16.90 5.31 -0.22
C VAL A 179 -17.29 6.69 -0.71
N GLU A 180 -17.59 6.83 -2.00
CA GLU A 180 -18.20 8.02 -2.54
C GLU A 180 -19.72 7.88 -2.51
N PHE A 181 -20.43 8.92 -2.06
CA PHE A 181 -21.86 8.83 -1.84
C PHE A 181 -22.60 10.15 -2.10
N GLU A 182 -23.87 10.03 -2.40
CA GLU A 182 -24.85 11.11 -2.42
C GLU A 182 -25.69 11.05 -1.13
N GLY A 183 -26.08 12.21 -0.61
CA GLY A 183 -26.80 12.34 0.66
C GLY A 183 -25.97 13.07 1.71
N THR A 184 -26.53 13.20 2.91
CA THR A 184 -25.94 13.98 4.00
C THR A 184 -25.60 13.17 5.25
N ASP A 185 -26.05 11.91 5.32
CA ASP A 185 -25.79 11.02 6.45
C ASP A 185 -24.41 10.36 6.30
N THR A 186 -23.39 10.99 6.87
CA THR A 186 -22.03 10.50 6.87
C THR A 186 -21.85 9.24 7.72
N GLU A 187 -22.71 9.04 8.75
CA GLU A 187 -22.66 7.86 9.60
C GLU A 187 -23.10 6.61 8.85
N ALA A 188 -24.12 6.73 7.98
CA ALA A 188 -24.54 5.66 7.10
C ALA A 188 -23.44 5.32 6.06
N ALA A 189 -22.78 6.33 5.49
CA ALA A 189 -21.64 6.12 4.59
C ALA A 189 -20.46 5.46 5.29
N HIS A 190 -20.17 5.86 6.54
CA HIS A 190 -19.14 5.23 7.38
C HIS A 190 -19.46 3.76 7.67
N SER A 191 -20.72 3.46 7.99
CA SER A 191 -21.19 2.08 8.19
C SER A 191 -21.01 1.23 6.92
N ALA A 192 -21.23 1.80 5.74
CA ALA A 192 -20.94 1.12 4.47
C ALA A 192 -19.43 0.86 4.28
N ALA A 193 -18.57 1.81 4.63
CA ALA A 193 -17.12 1.62 4.58
C ALA A 193 -16.63 0.52 5.54
N LEU A 194 -17.17 0.46 6.75
CA LEU A 194 -16.96 -0.64 7.71
C LEU A 194 -17.40 -1.99 7.16
N GLN A 195 -18.58 -2.06 6.56
CA GLN A 195 -19.11 -3.25 5.90
C GLN A 195 -18.17 -3.77 4.83
N ILE A 196 -17.69 -2.88 3.94
CA ILE A 196 -16.75 -3.21 2.85
C ILE A 196 -15.43 -3.74 3.42
N ALA A 197 -14.91 -3.09 4.46
CA ALA A 197 -13.68 -3.52 5.10
C ALA A 197 -13.80 -4.92 5.72
N ALA A 198 -14.90 -5.19 6.43
CA ALA A 198 -15.14 -6.42 7.17
C ALA A 198 -15.49 -7.61 6.25
N LEU A 199 -16.44 -7.42 5.32
CA LEU A 199 -16.95 -8.50 4.47
C LEU A 199 -16.33 -8.54 3.07
N LYS A 200 -15.34 -7.68 2.79
CA LYS A 200 -14.56 -7.70 1.54
C LYS A 200 -15.44 -7.64 0.29
N ALA A 201 -16.49 -6.80 0.30
CA ALA A 201 -17.32 -6.56 -0.88
C ALA A 201 -16.42 -6.18 -2.08
N LYS A 202 -16.72 -6.74 -3.24
CA LYS A 202 -15.93 -6.53 -4.47
C LYS A 202 -16.65 -5.61 -5.46
N TYR A 203 -17.96 -5.63 -5.45
CA TYR A 203 -18.84 -4.92 -6.37
C TYR A 203 -19.90 -4.15 -5.60
N LEU A 204 -20.35 -3.04 -6.13
CA LEU A 204 -21.44 -2.27 -5.53
C LEU A 204 -22.78 -2.92 -5.82
N THR A 205 -23.04 -3.24 -7.11
CA THR A 205 -24.27 -3.83 -7.61
C THR A 205 -23.99 -5.13 -8.36
N ARG A 206 -25.03 -5.93 -8.62
CA ARG A 206 -24.91 -7.17 -9.40
C ARG A 206 -24.45 -6.92 -10.83
N ASP A 207 -24.85 -5.80 -11.41
CA ASP A 207 -24.52 -5.44 -12.79
C ASP A 207 -23.01 -5.16 -12.99
N GLU A 208 -22.27 -4.88 -11.89
CA GLU A 208 -20.83 -4.71 -11.93
C GLU A 208 -20.06 -6.05 -11.93
N VAL A 209 -20.74 -7.15 -11.61
CA VAL A 209 -20.10 -8.48 -11.63
C VAL A 209 -19.91 -8.91 -13.08
N PRO A 210 -18.67 -9.18 -13.53
CA PRO A 210 -18.43 -9.60 -14.91
C PRO A 210 -19.25 -10.83 -15.31
N GLU A 211 -19.78 -10.82 -16.53
CA GLU A 211 -20.65 -11.92 -17.03
C GLU A 211 -19.93 -13.28 -17.01
N ASP A 212 -18.65 -13.32 -17.32
CA ASP A 212 -17.83 -14.53 -17.27
C ASP A 212 -17.68 -15.08 -15.85
N VAL A 213 -17.59 -14.21 -14.85
CA VAL A 213 -17.57 -14.59 -13.42
C VAL A 213 -18.91 -15.21 -13.04
N VAL A 214 -20.04 -14.57 -13.39
CA VAL A 214 -21.38 -15.09 -13.11
C VAL A 214 -21.60 -16.43 -13.82
N ALA A 215 -21.20 -16.55 -15.09
CA ALA A 215 -21.31 -17.78 -15.86
C ALA A 215 -20.48 -18.92 -15.24
N ASN A 216 -19.27 -18.63 -14.78
CA ASN A 216 -18.43 -19.61 -14.10
C ASN A 216 -19.02 -20.06 -12.77
N GLU A 217 -19.53 -19.13 -11.95
CA GLU A 217 -20.19 -19.48 -10.68
C GLU A 217 -21.46 -20.31 -10.92
N ARG A 218 -22.24 -20.00 -11.96
CA ARG A 218 -23.38 -20.80 -12.38
C ARG A 218 -22.98 -22.22 -12.73
N ARG A 219 -21.92 -22.39 -13.53
CA ARG A 219 -21.39 -23.70 -13.91
C ARG A 219 -20.93 -24.49 -12.67
N ILE A 220 -20.17 -23.86 -11.78
CA ILE A 220 -19.70 -24.49 -10.53
C ILE A 220 -20.88 -24.90 -9.66
N ALA A 221 -21.89 -24.06 -9.51
CA ALA A 221 -23.11 -24.34 -8.75
C ALA A 221 -23.86 -25.56 -9.31
N GLU A 222 -23.99 -25.67 -10.64
CA GLU A 222 -24.63 -26.78 -11.33
C GLU A 222 -23.87 -28.11 -11.18
N GLU A 223 -22.55 -28.08 -11.45
CA GLU A 223 -21.68 -29.26 -11.32
C GLU A 223 -21.63 -29.77 -9.88
N THR A 224 -21.56 -28.87 -8.91
CA THR A 224 -21.58 -29.21 -7.48
C THR A 224 -22.92 -29.88 -7.11
N ALA A 225 -24.04 -29.31 -7.55
CA ALA A 225 -25.34 -29.87 -7.24
C ALA A 225 -25.52 -31.27 -7.87
N LYS A 226 -25.01 -31.49 -9.08
CA LYS A 226 -24.99 -32.82 -9.73
C LYS A 226 -24.12 -33.80 -8.96
N ALA A 227 -22.92 -33.39 -8.54
CA ALA A 227 -22.01 -34.22 -7.74
C ALA A 227 -22.61 -34.60 -6.36
N GLU A 228 -23.46 -33.73 -5.79
CA GLU A 228 -24.22 -34.00 -4.58
C GLU A 228 -25.44 -34.93 -4.80
N GLY A 229 -25.70 -35.37 -6.04
CA GLY A 229 -26.80 -36.22 -6.36
C GLY A 229 -28.18 -35.53 -6.31
N LYS A 230 -28.25 -34.22 -6.52
CA LYS A 230 -29.51 -33.49 -6.55
C LYS A 230 -30.32 -33.87 -7.79
N PRO A 231 -31.65 -33.99 -7.66
CA PRO A 231 -32.50 -34.32 -8.79
C PRO A 231 -32.43 -33.27 -9.91
N GLU A 232 -32.38 -33.70 -11.18
CA GLU A 232 -32.31 -32.79 -12.33
C GLU A 232 -33.40 -31.71 -12.33
N GLN A 233 -34.61 -32.06 -11.91
CA GLN A 233 -35.74 -31.10 -11.80
C GLN A 233 -35.50 -29.99 -10.78
N ALA A 234 -34.67 -30.23 -9.76
CA ALA A 234 -34.34 -29.25 -8.72
C ALA A 234 -33.13 -28.37 -9.06
N LEU A 235 -32.30 -28.79 -10.05
CA LEU A 235 -31.07 -28.11 -10.40
C LEU A 235 -31.26 -26.61 -10.70
N PRO A 236 -32.20 -26.15 -11.51
CA PRO A 236 -32.35 -24.72 -11.80
C PRO A 236 -32.58 -23.89 -10.53
N LYS A 237 -33.44 -24.37 -9.64
CA LYS A 237 -33.75 -23.67 -8.37
C LYS A 237 -32.54 -23.66 -7.43
N ILE A 238 -31.81 -24.77 -7.36
CA ILE A 238 -30.58 -24.87 -6.54
C ILE A 238 -29.49 -23.93 -7.05
N VAL A 239 -29.27 -23.89 -8.36
CA VAL A 239 -28.31 -23.01 -9.02
C VAL A 239 -28.64 -21.55 -8.76
N GLU A 240 -29.88 -21.12 -8.95
CA GLU A 240 -30.28 -19.74 -8.64
C GLU A 240 -30.16 -19.41 -7.16
N GLY A 241 -30.42 -20.33 -6.26
CA GLY A 241 -30.20 -20.16 -4.82
C GLY A 241 -28.72 -19.97 -4.49
N ARG A 242 -27.83 -20.75 -5.11
CA ARG A 242 -26.36 -20.62 -4.93
C ARG A 242 -25.81 -19.32 -5.51
N LEU A 243 -26.28 -18.92 -6.70
CA LEU A 243 -25.93 -17.61 -7.27
C LEU A 243 -26.39 -16.46 -6.40
N THR A 244 -27.58 -16.56 -5.82
CA THR A 244 -28.06 -15.56 -4.84
C THR A 244 -27.13 -15.49 -3.63
N GLY A 245 -26.64 -16.63 -3.14
CA GLY A 245 -25.62 -16.70 -2.10
C GLY A 245 -24.32 -16.00 -2.52
N PHE A 246 -23.82 -16.34 -3.70
CA PHE A 246 -22.62 -15.71 -4.25
C PHE A 246 -22.73 -14.16 -4.35
N PHE A 247 -23.86 -13.65 -4.85
CA PHE A 247 -24.08 -12.20 -4.89
C PHE A 247 -24.10 -11.57 -3.49
N LYS A 248 -24.70 -12.25 -2.50
CA LYS A 248 -24.67 -11.79 -1.09
C LYS A 248 -23.27 -11.77 -0.50
N ASP A 249 -22.34 -12.57 -1.02
CA ASP A 249 -20.95 -12.57 -0.55
C ASP A 249 -20.13 -11.42 -1.17
N VAL A 250 -20.34 -11.13 -2.47
CA VAL A 250 -19.45 -10.23 -3.21
C VAL A 250 -20.03 -8.85 -3.53
N VAL A 251 -21.36 -8.67 -3.48
CA VAL A 251 -22.07 -7.43 -3.84
C VAL A 251 -22.49 -6.68 -2.60
N LEU A 252 -21.96 -5.48 -2.40
CA LEU A 252 -22.21 -4.66 -1.20
C LEU A 252 -23.70 -4.50 -0.89
N LEU A 253 -24.48 -4.07 -1.88
CA LEU A 253 -25.91 -3.76 -1.68
C LEU A 253 -26.76 -5.00 -1.34
N ASP A 254 -26.31 -6.19 -1.73
CA ASP A 254 -26.98 -7.46 -1.42
C ASP A 254 -26.54 -8.09 -0.11
N GLN A 255 -25.42 -7.66 0.46
CA GLN A 255 -24.91 -8.20 1.73
C GLN A 255 -25.91 -7.94 2.86
N PRO A 256 -26.11 -8.92 3.78
CA PRO A 256 -26.73 -8.61 5.05
C PRO A 256 -25.81 -7.68 5.83
N SER A 257 -26.40 -6.66 6.47
CA SER A 257 -25.61 -5.67 7.23
C SER A 257 -24.98 -6.30 8.46
N VAL A 258 -23.73 -5.93 8.74
CA VAL A 258 -23.02 -6.32 9.98
C VAL A 258 -23.64 -5.67 11.23
N SER A 259 -24.34 -4.54 11.08
CA SER A 259 -25.00 -3.84 12.18
C SER A 259 -26.42 -4.36 12.44
N ASP A 260 -27.12 -4.84 11.41
CA ASP A 260 -28.45 -5.44 11.49
C ASP A 260 -28.60 -6.56 10.44
N SER A 261 -28.32 -7.78 10.85
CA SER A 261 -28.34 -8.94 9.96
C SER A 261 -29.71 -9.27 9.31
N LYS A 262 -30.80 -8.64 9.78
CA LYS A 262 -32.13 -8.79 9.20
C LYS A 262 -32.37 -7.88 8.01
N LYS A 263 -31.53 -6.87 7.83
CA LYS A 263 -31.59 -5.92 6.71
C LYS A 263 -30.40 -6.07 5.81
N SER A 264 -30.59 -5.82 4.51
CA SER A 264 -29.48 -5.66 3.57
C SER A 264 -28.84 -4.29 3.75
N VAL A 265 -27.57 -4.17 3.32
CA VAL A 265 -26.87 -2.87 3.25
C VAL A 265 -27.70 -1.88 2.44
N LYS A 266 -28.28 -2.31 1.31
CA LYS A 266 -29.16 -1.46 0.49
C LYS A 266 -30.33 -0.89 1.30
N ALA A 267 -31.02 -1.72 2.07
CA ALA A 267 -32.17 -1.27 2.85
C ALA A 267 -31.78 -0.19 3.89
N LEU A 268 -30.63 -0.37 4.57
CA LEU A 268 -30.16 0.62 5.55
C LEU A 268 -29.74 1.94 4.90
N LEU A 269 -29.07 1.89 3.74
CA LEU A 269 -28.69 3.08 2.99
C LEU A 269 -29.91 3.84 2.47
N ASP A 270 -30.92 3.12 1.93
CA ASP A 270 -32.17 3.71 1.47
C ASP A 270 -32.94 4.41 2.63
N GLU A 271 -33.00 3.78 3.81
CA GLU A 271 -33.59 4.38 5.03
C GLU A 271 -32.88 5.67 5.47
N ALA A 272 -31.56 5.73 5.31
CA ALA A 272 -30.74 6.89 5.64
C ALA A 272 -30.71 7.97 4.54
N GLY A 273 -31.34 7.71 3.38
CA GLY A 273 -31.29 8.62 2.23
C GLY A 273 -29.88 8.77 1.65
N VAL A 274 -29.07 7.74 1.75
CA VAL A 274 -27.70 7.69 1.22
C VAL A 274 -27.64 6.75 0.03
N LYS A 275 -27.00 7.22 -1.04
CA LYS A 275 -26.69 6.41 -2.21
C LYS A 275 -25.20 6.33 -2.41
N VAL A 276 -24.61 5.15 -2.20
CA VAL A 276 -23.23 4.88 -2.55
C VAL A 276 -23.11 4.84 -4.07
N THR A 277 -22.19 5.61 -4.63
CA THR A 277 -21.96 5.70 -6.09
C THR A 277 -20.79 4.84 -6.54
N ARG A 278 -19.76 4.71 -5.73
CA ARG A 278 -18.61 3.83 -5.92
C ARG A 278 -17.83 3.66 -4.62
N PHE A 279 -17.00 2.65 -4.58
CA PHE A 279 -16.07 2.44 -3.48
C PHE A 279 -14.77 1.80 -3.98
N VAL A 280 -13.75 1.86 -3.14
CA VAL A 280 -12.50 1.12 -3.31
C VAL A 280 -12.05 0.56 -1.97
N ARG A 281 -11.44 -0.63 -1.98
CA ARG A 281 -10.86 -1.28 -0.83
C ARG A 281 -9.43 -1.70 -1.15
N PHE A 282 -8.48 -1.22 -0.35
CA PHE A 282 -7.10 -1.70 -0.36
C PHE A 282 -6.82 -2.51 0.91
N GLU A 283 -6.11 -3.59 0.77
CA GLU A 283 -5.56 -4.36 1.87
C GLU A 283 -4.10 -4.66 1.58
N VAL A 284 -3.23 -4.30 2.52
CA VAL A 284 -1.77 -4.46 2.38
C VAL A 284 -1.41 -5.88 2.01
N GLY A 285 -0.61 -6.03 0.96
CA GLY A 285 -0.11 -7.30 0.47
C GLY A 285 -1.10 -8.15 -0.32
N GLN A 286 -2.32 -7.66 -0.55
CA GLN A 286 -3.33 -8.36 -1.38
C GLN A 286 -3.46 -7.70 -2.76
N ALA A 287 -3.82 -8.52 -3.76
CA ALA A 287 -4.08 -8.06 -5.14
C ALA A 287 -5.43 -7.36 -5.24
#